data_b2582bab1fd0b8cd61e8c213648c6355
#
_entry.id   b2582bab1fd0b8cd61e8c213648c6355
#
_cell.length_a   1.000
_cell.length_b   1.000
_cell.length_c   1.000
_cell.angle_alpha   90.00
_cell.angle_beta   90.00
_cell.angle_gamma   90.00
#
_symmetry.space_group_name_H-M   'P 1'
#
loop_
_entity.id
_entity.type
_entity.pdbx_description
1 polymer ?
#
loop_
_entity_poly.entity_id
_entity_poly.type
_entity_poly.pdbx_seq_one_letter_code
_entity_poly.pdbx_strand_id
1 'polypeptide(L)'
;MAVIGIDLGTTNSLASVWRNGKSELIPNAAGEVLTPSVVSVDEDGSVLVGRAARDRLISHPERTAARFKRHMGTDKTYALGGRTFTAEDLSSLVLRS
;
A
#
# COMPACT_ATOMS: atom_id res chain seq x y z
N MET A 1 7.07 26.69 -4.27
CA MET A 1 6.32 25.51 -4.79
C MET A 1 6.74 24.27 -4.04
N ALA A 2 5.78 23.45 -3.62
CA ALA A 2 6.07 22.19 -2.96
C ALA A 2 6.04 21.03 -3.98
N VAL A 3 6.97 20.12 -3.87
CA VAL A 3 7.04 18.92 -4.70
C VAL A 3 6.83 17.71 -3.80
N ILE A 4 5.92 16.82 -4.20
CA ILE A 4 5.62 15.62 -3.45
C ILE A 4 6.36 14.44 -4.09
N GLY A 5 7.13 13.73 -3.28
CA GLY A 5 7.79 12.51 -3.67
C GLY A 5 7.15 11.31 -2.98
N ILE A 6 7.08 10.19 -3.68
CA ILE A 6 6.55 8.94 -3.12
C ILE A 6 7.56 7.83 -3.41
N ASP A 7 7.94 7.12 -2.35
CA ASP A 7 8.80 5.95 -2.47
C ASP A 7 7.95 4.71 -2.15
N LEU A 8 7.70 3.91 -3.17
CA LEU A 8 6.94 2.67 -3.03
C LEU A 8 7.91 1.49 -2.91
N GLY A 9 8.23 1.15 -1.67
CA GLY A 9 9.06 -0.02 -1.38
C GLY A 9 8.28 -1.33 -1.40
N THR A 10 8.99 -2.46 -1.37
CA THR A 10 8.36 -3.78 -1.37
C THR A 10 7.65 -4.08 -0.05
N THR A 11 8.13 -3.54 1.06
CA THR A 11 7.57 -3.78 2.39
C THR A 11 6.86 -2.55 2.95
N ASN A 12 7.37 -1.36 2.65
CA ASN A 12 6.79 -0.10 3.14
C ASN A 12 6.82 0.96 2.05
N SER A 13 5.88 1.88 2.14
CA SER A 13 5.84 3.06 1.29
C SER A 13 5.94 4.31 2.16
N LEU A 14 6.52 5.37 1.63
CA LEU A 14 6.56 6.65 2.31
C LEU A 14 6.33 7.79 1.31
N ALA A 15 5.76 8.88 1.81
CA ALA A 15 5.58 10.10 1.04
C ALA A 15 6.37 11.23 1.71
N SER A 16 6.89 12.11 0.88
CA SER A 16 7.60 13.28 1.37
C SER A 16 7.20 14.51 0.57
N VAL A 17 7.34 15.66 1.17
CA VAL A 17 7.14 16.94 0.50
C VAL A 17 8.46 17.72 0.53
N TRP A 18 8.84 18.25 -0.61
CA TRP A 18 10.04 19.08 -0.74
C TRP A 18 9.61 20.55 -0.73
N ARG A 19 10.05 21.27 0.29
CA ARG A 19 9.76 22.71 0.39
C ARG A 19 10.92 23.42 1.06
N ASN A 20 11.19 24.66 0.64
CA ASN A 20 12.23 25.51 1.22
C ASN A 20 13.60 24.80 1.27
N GLY A 21 13.91 23.99 0.26
CA GLY A 21 15.18 23.28 0.19
C GLY A 21 15.30 22.09 1.13
N LYS A 22 14.19 21.65 1.73
CA LYS A 22 14.17 20.51 2.65
C LYS A 22 13.10 19.51 2.27
N SER A 23 13.39 18.25 2.52
CA SER A 23 12.42 17.16 2.37
C SER A 23 11.83 16.82 3.73
N GLU A 24 10.52 16.79 3.82
CA GLU A 24 9.79 16.46 5.04
C GLU A 24 8.92 15.22 4.78
N LEU A 25 8.94 14.26 5.69
CA LEU A 25 8.10 13.06 5.59
C LEU A 25 6.65 13.42 5.90
N ILE A 26 5.73 12.85 5.12
CA ILE A 26 4.29 13.09 5.27
C ILE A 26 3.69 11.87 5.95
N PRO A 27 3.05 12.02 7.13
CA PRO A 27 2.34 10.91 7.76
C PRO A 27 1.14 10.47 6.92
N ASN A 28 0.81 9.17 7.00
CA ASN A 28 -0.40 8.65 6.39
C ASN A 28 -1.63 8.96 7.26
N ALA A 29 -2.80 8.43 6.89
CA ALA A 29 -4.04 8.66 7.62
C ALA A 29 -3.98 8.17 9.08
N ALA A 30 -3.11 7.20 9.38
CA ALA A 30 -2.91 6.68 10.74
C ALA A 30 -1.84 7.46 11.52
N GLY A 31 -1.27 8.52 10.95
CA GLY A 31 -0.23 9.33 11.59
C GLY A 31 1.17 8.72 11.51
N GLU A 32 1.37 7.73 10.65
CA GLU A 32 2.65 7.05 10.48
C GLU A 32 3.33 7.51 9.19
N VAL A 33 4.66 7.70 9.22
CA VAL A 33 5.42 8.12 8.04
C VAL A 33 5.70 6.97 7.08
N LEU A 34 5.75 5.73 7.58
CA LEU A 34 5.89 4.53 6.76
C LEU A 34 4.55 3.81 6.70
N THR A 35 4.11 3.52 5.48
CA THR A 35 2.89 2.74 5.26
C THR A 35 3.30 1.35 4.80
N PRO A 36 2.97 0.29 5.54
CA PRO A 36 3.23 -1.06 5.05
C PRO A 36 2.55 -1.29 3.70
N SER A 37 3.30 -1.85 2.73
CA SER A 37 2.79 -2.11 1.38
C SER A 37 1.99 -3.41 1.38
N VAL A 38 0.85 -3.39 2.06
CA VAL A 38 -0.02 -4.54 2.25
C VAL A 38 -1.46 -4.10 2.02
N VAL A 39 -2.23 -4.94 1.32
CA VAL A 39 -3.66 -4.72 1.05
C VAL A 39 -4.42 -5.97 1.44
N SER A 40 -5.55 -5.78 2.12
CA SER A 40 -6.45 -6.87 2.49
C SER A 40 -7.88 -6.50 2.16
N VAL A 41 -8.69 -7.48 1.79
CA VAL A 41 -10.13 -7.29 1.55
C VAL A 41 -10.89 -8.01 2.66
N ASP A 42 -11.69 -7.26 3.41
CA ASP A 42 -12.48 -7.80 4.50
C ASP A 42 -13.71 -8.56 3.95
N GLU A 43 -14.36 -9.31 4.84
CA GLU A 43 -15.53 -10.13 4.49
C GLU A 43 -16.69 -9.28 3.96
N ASP A 44 -16.82 -8.05 4.44
CA ASP A 44 -17.85 -7.12 3.97
C ASP A 44 -17.49 -6.40 2.66
N GLY A 45 -16.32 -6.71 2.09
CA GLY A 45 -15.84 -6.06 0.87
C GLY A 45 -15.00 -4.81 1.11
N SER A 46 -14.81 -4.40 2.34
CA SER A 46 -13.96 -3.26 2.67
C SER A 46 -12.51 -3.54 2.34
N VAL A 47 -11.81 -2.52 1.82
CA VAL A 47 -10.38 -2.62 1.51
C VAL A 47 -9.58 -2.00 2.65
N LEU A 48 -8.67 -2.78 3.21
CA LEU A 48 -7.76 -2.35 4.26
C LEU A 48 -6.36 -2.20 3.67
N VAL A 49 -5.64 -1.16 4.07
CA VAL A 49 -4.30 -0.86 3.57
C VAL A 49 -3.39 -0.52 4.74
N GLY A 50 -2.12 -0.89 4.61
CA GLY A 50 -1.12 -0.54 5.60
C GLY A 50 -1.13 -1.47 6.80
N ARG A 51 -1.02 -0.91 8.01
CA ARG A 51 -0.91 -1.70 9.24
C ARG A 51 -2.11 -2.61 9.47
N ALA A 52 -3.32 -2.10 9.23
CA ALA A 52 -4.53 -2.90 9.40
C ALA A 52 -4.53 -4.13 8.48
N ALA A 53 -4.03 -3.96 7.25
CA ALA A 53 -3.90 -5.07 6.32
C ALA A 53 -2.76 -6.01 6.72
N ARG A 54 -1.63 -5.46 7.20
CA ARG A 54 -0.46 -6.25 7.59
C ARG A 54 -0.80 -7.25 8.68
N ASP A 55 -1.61 -6.85 9.65
CA ASP A 55 -2.02 -7.73 10.75
C ASP A 55 -2.82 -8.92 10.25
N ARG A 56 -3.41 -8.83 9.06
CA ARG A 56 -4.20 -9.91 8.46
C ARG A 56 -3.39 -10.90 7.63
N LEU A 57 -2.08 -10.68 7.48
CA LEU A 57 -1.22 -11.64 6.75
C LEU A 57 -1.22 -13.03 7.41
N ILE A 58 -1.35 -13.07 8.72
CA ILE A 58 -1.40 -14.32 9.48
C ILE A 58 -2.83 -14.84 9.60
N SER A 59 -3.79 -13.96 9.95
CA SER A 59 -5.16 -14.38 10.22
C SER A 59 -5.99 -14.61 8.96
N HIS A 60 -5.72 -13.86 7.89
CA HIS A 60 -6.49 -13.93 6.64
C HIS A 60 -5.56 -13.87 5.42
N PRO A 61 -4.61 -14.83 5.28
CA PRO A 61 -3.63 -14.77 4.19
C PRO A 61 -4.27 -14.85 2.80
N GLU A 62 -5.41 -15.53 2.67
CA GLU A 62 -6.12 -15.67 1.39
C GLU A 62 -6.81 -14.38 0.95
N ARG A 63 -6.91 -13.39 1.86
CA ARG A 63 -7.53 -12.10 1.58
C ARG A 63 -6.52 -10.95 1.61
N THR A 64 -5.23 -11.26 1.74
CA THR A 64 -4.20 -10.24 1.99
C THR A 64 -3.05 -10.43 1.02
N ALA A 65 -2.63 -9.32 0.40
CA ALA A 65 -1.49 -9.31 -0.52
C ALA A 65 -0.39 -8.40 -0.01
N ALA A 66 0.85 -8.87 -0.15
CA ALA A 66 2.05 -8.12 0.21
C ALA A 66 3.12 -8.32 -0.88
N ARG A 67 4.12 -7.45 -0.89
CA ARG A 67 5.28 -7.56 -1.79
C ARG A 67 4.92 -7.58 -3.27
N PHE A 68 3.78 -7.00 -3.63
CA PHE A 68 3.28 -7.01 -5.00
C PHE A 68 4.09 -6.10 -5.94
N LYS A 69 4.92 -5.21 -5.42
CA LYS A 69 5.78 -4.37 -6.24
C LYS A 69 6.66 -5.19 -7.17
N ARG A 70 7.07 -6.39 -6.77
CA ARG A 70 7.89 -7.29 -7.57
C ARG A 70 7.22 -7.73 -8.87
N HIS A 71 5.90 -7.65 -8.93
CA HIS A 71 5.11 -8.12 -10.06
C HIS A 71 4.49 -6.99 -10.88
N MET A 72 4.93 -5.76 -10.64
CA MET A 72 4.51 -4.64 -11.48
C MET A 72 5.03 -4.82 -12.90
N GLY A 73 4.16 -4.57 -13.88
CA GLY A 73 4.50 -4.81 -15.28
C GLY A 73 4.39 -6.26 -15.73
N THR A 74 3.89 -7.16 -14.86
CA THR A 74 3.67 -8.57 -15.18
C THR A 74 2.18 -8.86 -15.26
N ASP A 75 1.83 -10.08 -15.70
CA ASP A 75 0.45 -10.53 -15.80
C ASP A 75 -0.08 -11.12 -14.48
N LYS A 76 0.72 -11.09 -13.42
CA LYS A 76 0.29 -11.66 -12.15
C LYS A 76 -0.93 -10.92 -11.59
N THR A 77 -1.90 -11.69 -11.13
CA THR A 77 -3.09 -11.17 -10.46
C THR A 77 -3.19 -11.74 -9.05
N TYR A 78 -3.95 -11.03 -8.21
CA TYR A 78 -4.18 -11.41 -6.83
C TYR A 78 -5.69 -11.50 -6.60
N ALA A 79 -6.16 -12.69 -6.24
CA ALA A 79 -7.56 -12.89 -5.91
C ALA A 79 -7.73 -12.70 -4.40
N LEU A 80 -8.37 -11.61 -4.01
CA LEU A 80 -8.59 -11.26 -2.61
C LEU A 80 -10.08 -11.10 -2.37
N GLY A 81 -10.64 -11.96 -1.54
CA GLY A 81 -12.06 -11.88 -1.18
C GLY A 81 -13.02 -11.92 -2.37
N GLY A 82 -12.71 -12.71 -3.39
CA GLY A 82 -13.55 -12.83 -4.60
C GLY A 82 -13.34 -11.71 -5.62
N ARG A 83 -12.41 -10.79 -5.38
CA ARG A 83 -12.04 -9.71 -6.30
C ARG A 83 -10.63 -9.95 -6.82
N THR A 84 -10.37 -9.54 -8.05
CA THR A 84 -9.06 -9.71 -8.68
C THR A 84 -8.37 -8.37 -8.83
N PHE A 85 -7.10 -8.31 -8.43
CA PHE A 85 -6.26 -7.11 -8.50
C PHE A 85 -4.97 -7.40 -9.24
N THR A 86 -4.45 -6.40 -9.95
CA THR A 86 -3.07 -6.43 -10.45
C THR A 86 -2.13 -5.80 -9.41
N ALA A 87 -0.82 -5.95 -9.60
CA ALA A 87 0.15 -5.28 -8.73
C ALA A 87 -0.02 -3.76 -8.79
N GLU A 88 -0.35 -3.22 -9.98
CA GLU A 88 -0.60 -1.80 -10.15
C GLU A 88 -1.84 -1.34 -9.39
N ASP A 89 -2.90 -2.13 -9.39
CA ASP A 89 -4.11 -1.83 -8.61
C ASP A 89 -3.79 -1.74 -7.13
N LEU A 90 -3.05 -2.72 -6.61
CA LEU A 90 -2.67 -2.76 -5.20
C LEU A 90 -1.75 -1.60 -4.82
N SER A 91 -0.80 -1.26 -5.69
CA SER A 91 0.09 -0.12 -5.46
C SER A 91 -0.68 1.19 -5.41
N SER A 92 -1.68 1.34 -6.28
CA SER A 92 -2.54 2.53 -6.29
C SER A 92 -3.30 2.67 -4.97
N LEU A 93 -3.80 1.57 -4.41
CA LEU A 93 -4.49 1.59 -3.12
C LEU A 93 -3.56 2.03 -1.99
N VAL A 94 -2.32 1.54 -1.97
CA VAL A 94 -1.33 1.95 -0.96
C VAL A 94 -1.03 3.44 -1.09
N LEU A 95 -0.88 3.96 -2.29
CA LEU A 95 -0.54 5.37 -2.51
C LEU A 95 -1.66 6.32 -2.12
N ARG A 96 -2.90 5.85 -2.04
CA ARG A 96 -4.05 6.66 -1.63
C ARG A 96 -4.26 6.71 -0.11
N SER A 97 -3.57 5.89 0.61
CA SER A 97 -3.76 5.80 2.06
C SER A 97 -3.14 6.97 2.85
#